data_04619b140b86f629d0076800125ada95
#
_entry.id   04619b140b86f629d0076800125ada95
#
_cell.length_a   1.000
_cell.length_b   1.000
_cell.length_c   1.000
_cell.angle_alpha   90.00
_cell.angle_beta   90.00
_cell.angle_gamma   90.00
#
_symmetry.space_group_name_H-M   'P 1'
#
loop_
_entity.id
_entity.type
_entity.pdbx_description
1 polymer ?
#
loop_
_entity_poly.entity_id
_entity_poly.type
_entity_poly.pdbx_seq_one_letter_code
_entity_poly.pdbx_strand_id
1 'polypeptide(L)'
;AGTAGTLAGTVTSQDSVVRQTNIVLDQLDQVASDARIGLEQTDQQLAKMETKLTTVSTDLKALGTADLLASLTGSGSLDADKIASFMESPTVIDTKNVYPVNSYGSGMAPLMTNLALWVGAFAFVVIYKVEVDDEGLEGLDPTATEKYLARYLLLGTMGVIQGAICTVGDLILGVQTACAPLFILTGMITSLVYLSITYALSTTFMHIGKGLCVALVIVQIPGASGLYPIEMMPKFFRMVYPFVPFSYSIDAFRETIAGFYDGHWTKAIGTLLLFAGMAFVIGLVVRPLLVNLNRLFAREIKESDMIIGEEVELPERGYNMSPVSYTHLRAHETRGNLV
;
A
#
# COMPACT_ATOMS: atom_id res chain seq x y z
N ALA A 1 -42.67 -32.76 -8.27
CA ALA A 1 -41.42 -32.51 -9.03
C ALA A 1 -40.54 -31.43 -8.39
N GLY A 2 -41.10 -30.44 -7.65
CA GLY A 2 -40.35 -29.34 -7.05
C GLY A 2 -39.42 -29.74 -5.88
N THR A 3 -39.85 -30.64 -4.99
CA THR A 3 -39.10 -31.03 -3.79
C THR A 3 -37.88 -31.91 -4.11
N ALA A 4 -37.93 -32.72 -5.16
CA ALA A 4 -36.79 -33.54 -5.60
C ALA A 4 -35.67 -32.69 -6.21
N GLY A 5 -36.00 -31.59 -6.92
CA GLY A 5 -35.01 -30.68 -7.49
C GLY A 5 -34.28 -29.85 -6.41
N THR A 6 -35.00 -29.40 -5.38
CA THR A 6 -34.39 -28.70 -4.23
C THR A 6 -33.49 -29.63 -3.41
N LEU A 7 -33.89 -30.88 -3.22
CA LEU A 7 -33.07 -31.87 -2.51
C LEU A 7 -31.78 -32.19 -3.29
N ALA A 8 -31.85 -32.36 -4.60
CA ALA A 8 -30.69 -32.55 -5.46
C ALA A 8 -29.72 -31.37 -5.43
N GLY A 9 -30.26 -30.16 -5.49
CA GLY A 9 -29.44 -28.93 -5.36
C GLY A 9 -28.73 -28.83 -4.01
N THR A 10 -29.40 -29.17 -2.92
CA THR A 10 -28.81 -29.19 -1.56
C THR A 10 -27.70 -30.23 -1.43
N VAL A 11 -27.90 -31.43 -1.98
CA VAL A 11 -26.89 -32.51 -1.97
C VAL A 11 -25.65 -32.09 -2.80
N THR A 12 -25.84 -31.49 -3.96
CA THR A 12 -24.74 -31.02 -4.79
C THR A 12 -23.96 -29.88 -4.09
N SER A 13 -24.65 -28.97 -3.38
CA SER A 13 -24.03 -27.91 -2.59
C SER A 13 -23.23 -28.50 -1.40
N GLN A 14 -23.76 -29.53 -0.72
CA GLN A 14 -23.02 -30.20 0.35
C GLN A 14 -21.78 -30.93 -0.16
N ASP A 15 -21.83 -31.58 -1.33
CA ASP A 15 -20.67 -32.23 -1.93
C ASP A 15 -19.56 -31.23 -2.24
N SER A 16 -19.91 -30.02 -2.72
CA SER A 16 -18.92 -28.95 -2.96
C SER A 16 -18.27 -28.45 -1.66
N VAL A 17 -19.04 -28.31 -0.59
CA VAL A 17 -18.52 -27.93 0.74
C VAL A 17 -17.59 -29.00 1.30
N VAL A 18 -17.95 -30.28 1.16
CA VAL A 18 -17.10 -31.40 1.60
C VAL A 18 -15.78 -31.42 0.83
N ARG A 19 -15.82 -31.20 -0.50
CA ARG A 19 -14.59 -31.12 -1.31
C ARG A 19 -13.71 -29.94 -0.89
N GLN A 20 -14.30 -28.76 -0.65
CA GLN A 20 -13.54 -27.60 -0.17
C GLN A 20 -12.94 -27.86 1.22
N THR A 21 -13.69 -28.51 2.11
CA THR A 21 -13.19 -28.88 3.44
C THR A 21 -12.01 -29.85 3.33
N ASN A 22 -12.08 -30.84 2.45
CA ASN A 22 -10.97 -31.77 2.23
C ASN A 22 -9.72 -31.04 1.68
N ILE A 23 -9.87 -30.11 0.73
CA ILE A 23 -8.75 -29.30 0.23
C ILE A 23 -8.10 -28.48 1.37
N VAL A 24 -8.92 -27.89 2.24
CA VAL A 24 -8.40 -27.12 3.39
C VAL A 24 -7.69 -28.04 4.39
N LEU A 25 -8.21 -29.24 4.63
CA LEU A 25 -7.56 -30.22 5.50
C LEU A 25 -6.22 -30.70 4.91
N ASP A 26 -6.15 -30.97 3.62
CA ASP A 26 -4.90 -31.33 2.93
C ASP A 26 -3.87 -30.20 3.01
N GLN A 27 -4.31 -28.93 2.84
CA GLN A 27 -3.44 -27.77 3.01
C GLN A 27 -2.95 -27.61 4.45
N LEU A 28 -3.81 -27.89 5.43
CA LEU A 28 -3.44 -27.82 6.84
C LEU A 28 -2.41 -28.91 7.20
N ASP A 29 -2.58 -30.11 6.66
CA ASP A 29 -1.64 -31.22 6.84
C ASP A 29 -0.28 -30.90 6.22
N GLN A 30 -0.29 -30.27 5.02
CA GLN A 30 0.93 -29.77 4.37
C GLN A 30 1.65 -28.74 5.24
N VAL A 31 0.93 -27.73 5.74
CA VAL A 31 1.49 -26.68 6.62
C VAL A 31 2.02 -27.29 7.92
N ALA A 32 1.34 -28.24 8.52
CA ALA A 32 1.79 -28.94 9.71
C ALA A 32 3.07 -29.75 9.44
N SER A 33 3.15 -30.41 8.28
CA SER A 33 4.34 -31.13 7.83
C SER A 33 5.54 -30.20 7.63
N ASP A 34 5.33 -29.07 6.94
CA ASP A 34 6.38 -28.09 6.69
C ASP A 34 6.86 -27.41 7.98
N ALA A 35 5.95 -27.13 8.92
CA ALA A 35 6.29 -26.63 10.25
C ALA A 35 7.13 -27.63 11.05
N ARG A 36 6.81 -28.92 10.95
CA ARG A 36 7.58 -30.00 11.60
C ARG A 36 9.00 -30.09 11.03
N ILE A 37 9.15 -30.03 9.70
CA ILE A 37 10.45 -30.01 9.03
C ILE A 37 11.26 -28.77 9.46
N GLY A 38 10.65 -27.60 9.53
CA GLY A 38 11.29 -26.37 10.00
C GLY A 38 11.77 -26.46 11.45
N LEU A 39 10.96 -27.05 12.34
CA LEU A 39 11.35 -27.30 13.73
C LEU A 39 12.52 -28.29 13.83
N GLU A 40 12.49 -29.35 13.05
CA GLU A 40 13.58 -30.36 13.04
C GLU A 40 14.89 -29.77 12.51
N GLN A 41 14.83 -28.90 11.50
CA GLN A 41 15.99 -28.16 11.02
C GLN A 41 16.54 -27.18 12.08
N THR A 42 15.64 -26.53 12.82
CA THR A 42 16.01 -25.61 13.91
C THR A 42 16.69 -26.37 15.04
N ASP A 43 16.16 -27.51 15.42
CA ASP A 43 16.74 -28.40 16.45
C ASP A 43 18.16 -28.90 16.06
N GLN A 44 18.32 -29.28 14.79
CA GLN A 44 19.65 -29.68 14.26
C GLN A 44 20.65 -28.48 14.26
N GLN A 45 20.18 -27.27 14.00
CA GLN A 45 21.05 -26.10 14.08
C GLN A 45 21.44 -25.75 15.52
N LEU A 46 20.50 -25.87 16.47
CA LEU A 46 20.75 -25.69 17.89
C LEU A 46 21.77 -26.72 18.39
N ALA A 47 21.61 -28.00 18.03
CA ALA A 47 22.56 -29.03 18.38
C ALA A 47 23.98 -28.76 17.81
N LYS A 48 24.08 -28.23 16.58
CA LYS A 48 25.37 -27.82 16.00
C LYS A 48 25.97 -26.61 16.73
N MET A 49 25.14 -25.66 17.16
CA MET A 49 25.58 -24.53 17.96
C MET A 49 26.10 -24.98 19.34
N GLU A 50 25.36 -25.88 20.00
CA GLU A 50 25.77 -26.46 21.28
C GLU A 50 27.12 -27.17 21.16
N THR A 51 27.33 -27.98 20.11
CA THR A 51 28.59 -28.65 19.84
C THR A 51 29.72 -27.64 19.63
N LYS A 52 29.49 -26.57 18.86
CA LYS A 52 30.48 -25.52 18.65
C LYS A 52 30.81 -24.76 19.94
N LEU A 53 29.77 -24.43 20.76
CA LEU A 53 30.00 -23.80 22.07
C LEU A 53 30.82 -24.70 22.99
N THR A 54 30.56 -26.01 23.00
CA THR A 54 31.31 -26.99 23.80
C THR A 54 32.78 -27.07 23.32
N THR A 55 32.99 -27.06 21.99
CA THR A 55 34.35 -27.04 21.43
C THR A 55 35.09 -25.74 21.81
N VAL A 56 34.45 -24.59 21.65
CA VAL A 56 35.05 -23.30 22.07
C VAL A 56 35.31 -23.26 23.55
N SER A 57 34.41 -23.79 24.40
CA SER A 57 34.65 -23.89 25.85
C SER A 57 35.80 -24.82 26.20
N THR A 58 35.98 -25.91 25.46
CA THR A 58 37.09 -26.85 25.66
C THR A 58 38.43 -26.24 25.22
N ASP A 59 38.41 -25.53 24.08
CA ASP A 59 39.59 -24.83 23.57
C ASP A 59 40.02 -23.67 24.50
N LEU A 60 39.06 -22.94 25.07
CA LEU A 60 39.30 -21.91 26.09
C LEU A 60 39.90 -22.50 27.36
N LYS A 61 39.37 -23.66 27.81
CA LYS A 61 39.98 -24.40 28.96
C LYS A 61 41.37 -24.90 28.65
N ALA A 62 41.63 -25.41 27.45
CA ALA A 62 42.94 -25.82 27.01
C ALA A 62 43.95 -24.64 26.95
N LEU A 63 43.49 -23.48 26.48
CA LEU A 63 44.28 -22.23 26.51
C LEU A 63 44.56 -21.74 27.95
N GLY A 64 43.56 -21.87 28.85
CA GLY A 64 43.73 -21.51 30.27
C GLY A 64 44.66 -22.43 31.07
N THR A 65 44.92 -23.64 30.57
CA THR A 65 45.86 -24.62 31.19
C THR A 65 47.25 -24.68 30.51
N ALA A 66 47.40 -23.93 29.40
CA ALA A 66 48.70 -23.97 28.70
C ALA A 66 49.74 -23.10 29.40
N ASP A 67 50.86 -23.69 29.69
CA ASP A 67 52.09 -23.05 30.24
C ASP A 67 52.59 -21.85 29.42
N LEU A 68 52.06 -21.65 28.24
CA LEU A 68 52.25 -20.47 27.38
C LEU A 68 51.75 -19.17 28.03
N LEU A 69 50.65 -19.20 28.79
CA LEU A 69 50.17 -18.05 29.55
C LEU A 69 51.12 -17.72 30.72
N ALA A 70 51.66 -18.73 31.36
CA ALA A 70 52.63 -18.56 32.41
C ALA A 70 53.98 -17.97 31.93
N SER A 71 54.35 -18.27 30.68
CA SER A 71 55.55 -17.70 30.05
C SER A 71 55.39 -16.26 29.60
N LEU A 72 54.15 -15.84 29.27
CA LEU A 72 53.83 -14.46 28.93
C LEU A 72 53.59 -13.58 30.16
N THR A 73 53.30 -14.15 31.32
CA THR A 73 53.13 -13.43 32.59
C THR A 73 54.40 -13.27 33.39
N GLY A 74 55.52 -13.85 32.91
CA GLY A 74 56.80 -13.96 33.64
C GLY A 74 57.69 -12.72 33.77
N SER A 75 57.33 -11.56 33.19
CA SER A 75 58.12 -10.35 33.34
C SER A 75 57.36 -9.06 33.16
N GLY A 76 56.43 -8.74 34.07
CA GLY A 76 55.84 -7.40 34.17
C GLY A 76 54.33 -7.42 34.06
N SER A 77 53.69 -7.38 35.20
CA SER A 77 52.31 -6.99 35.48
C SER A 77 51.33 -6.95 34.29
N LEU A 78 51.17 -8.03 33.61
CA LEU A 78 49.99 -8.26 32.80
C LEU A 78 48.86 -8.67 33.75
N ASP A 79 47.92 -7.80 33.93
CA ASP A 79 46.74 -7.99 34.79
C ASP A 79 45.94 -9.18 34.23
N ALA A 80 46.02 -10.33 34.89
CA ALA A 80 45.30 -11.54 34.43
C ALA A 80 43.81 -11.34 34.32
N ASP A 81 43.22 -10.46 35.14
CA ASP A 81 41.80 -10.11 35.08
C ASP A 81 41.47 -9.28 33.83
N LYS A 82 42.39 -8.43 33.37
CA LYS A 82 42.22 -7.71 32.10
C LYS A 82 42.37 -8.60 30.89
N ILE A 83 43.28 -9.58 30.94
CA ILE A 83 43.43 -10.56 29.88
C ILE A 83 42.21 -11.47 29.83
N ALA A 84 41.72 -11.93 30.97
CA ALA A 84 40.52 -12.75 31.05
C ALA A 84 39.29 -11.98 30.54
N SER A 85 39.08 -10.71 30.91
CA SER A 85 38.01 -9.88 30.43
C SER A 85 38.13 -9.55 28.94
N PHE A 86 39.34 -9.38 28.39
CA PHE A 86 39.58 -9.23 26.96
C PHE A 86 39.28 -10.52 26.18
N MET A 87 39.61 -11.68 26.73
CA MET A 87 39.33 -13.00 26.12
C MET A 87 37.84 -13.35 26.21
N GLU A 88 37.14 -12.93 27.25
CA GLU A 88 35.70 -13.10 27.43
C GLU A 88 34.90 -12.22 26.46
N SER A 89 35.40 -11.03 26.14
CA SER A 89 34.78 -10.10 25.20
C SER A 89 35.85 -9.32 24.42
N PRO A 90 36.48 -9.96 23.40
CA PRO A 90 37.63 -9.38 22.68
C PRO A 90 37.27 -8.16 21.85
N THR A 91 36.00 -7.94 21.62
CA THR A 91 35.47 -6.76 20.89
C THR A 91 34.26 -6.16 21.62
N VAL A 92 34.44 -4.97 22.14
CA VAL A 92 33.32 -4.15 22.59
C VAL A 92 32.75 -3.48 21.34
N ILE A 93 31.59 -3.97 20.88
CA ILE A 93 30.83 -3.33 19.78
C ILE A 93 30.15 -2.11 20.38
N ASP A 94 30.75 -0.95 20.20
CA ASP A 94 30.09 0.33 20.51
C ASP A 94 29.13 0.66 19.35
N THR A 95 27.88 0.23 19.49
CA THR A 95 26.84 0.49 18.50
C THR A 95 26.29 1.89 18.70
N LYS A 96 26.79 2.84 17.92
CA LYS A 96 26.26 4.19 17.90
C LYS A 96 25.15 4.31 16.85
N ASN A 97 23.91 4.24 17.28
CA ASN A 97 22.76 4.47 16.40
C ASN A 97 22.71 5.95 16.04
N VAL A 98 22.96 6.28 14.77
CA VAL A 98 22.91 7.67 14.26
C VAL A 98 21.47 8.16 14.15
N TYR A 99 20.55 7.27 13.76
CA TYR A 99 19.12 7.52 13.62
C TYR A 99 18.34 6.48 14.46
N PRO A 100 18.21 6.68 15.77
CA PRO A 100 17.56 5.71 16.63
C PRO A 100 16.04 5.72 16.43
N VAL A 101 15.45 4.54 16.28
CA VAL A 101 14.00 4.34 16.33
C VAL A 101 13.70 3.54 17.59
N ASN A 102 12.98 4.15 18.54
CA ASN A 102 12.84 3.65 19.91
C ASN A 102 11.82 2.51 20.05
N SER A 103 10.94 2.32 19.07
CA SER A 103 9.90 1.30 19.12
C SER A 103 9.60 0.72 17.74
N TYR A 104 9.15 -0.54 17.73
CA TYR A 104 8.69 -1.20 16.51
C TYR A 104 7.52 -0.44 15.87
N GLY A 105 6.59 0.10 16.70
CA GLY A 105 5.47 0.90 16.21
C GLY A 105 5.92 2.13 15.41
N SER A 106 6.90 2.88 15.93
CA SER A 106 7.46 4.03 15.21
C SER A 106 8.18 3.63 13.91
N GLY A 107 8.81 2.44 13.88
CA GLY A 107 9.43 1.91 12.66
C GLY A 107 8.42 1.49 11.59
N MET A 108 7.24 1.03 12.00
CA MET A 108 6.16 0.61 11.11
C MET A 108 5.20 1.74 10.72
N ALA A 109 5.16 2.82 11.49
CA ALA A 109 4.26 3.96 11.27
C ALA A 109 4.33 4.50 9.83
N PRO A 110 5.50 4.66 9.18
CA PRO A 110 5.57 5.14 7.80
C PRO A 110 4.72 4.34 6.83
N LEU A 111 4.75 3.01 6.91
CA LEU A 111 3.95 2.17 6.03
C LEU A 111 2.47 2.22 6.38
N MET A 112 2.11 2.10 7.66
CA MET A 112 0.72 2.03 8.11
C MET A 112 -0.01 3.35 7.86
N THR A 113 0.64 4.47 8.15
CA THR A 113 0.11 5.81 7.84
C THR A 113 -0.08 6.00 6.35
N ASN A 114 0.89 5.60 5.52
CA ASN A 114 0.75 5.67 4.06
C ASN A 114 -0.43 4.83 3.55
N LEU A 115 -0.59 3.62 4.07
CA LEU A 115 -1.71 2.76 3.71
C LEU A 115 -3.06 3.40 4.10
N ALA A 116 -3.15 3.96 5.31
CA ALA A 116 -4.35 4.66 5.77
C ALA A 116 -4.69 5.87 4.89
N LEU A 117 -3.68 6.67 4.51
CA LEU A 117 -3.86 7.84 3.64
C LEU A 117 -4.30 7.44 2.22
N TRP A 118 -3.76 6.36 1.67
CA TRP A 118 -4.17 5.86 0.36
C TRP A 118 -5.60 5.32 0.36
N VAL A 119 -5.92 4.47 1.34
CA VAL A 119 -7.26 3.90 1.48
C VAL A 119 -8.30 5.00 1.69
N GLY A 120 -7.98 6.01 2.48
CA GLY A 120 -8.87 7.15 2.69
C GLY A 120 -9.05 8.00 1.43
N ALA A 121 -7.99 8.28 0.68
CA ALA A 121 -8.06 8.97 -0.60
C ALA A 121 -8.89 8.18 -1.62
N PHE A 122 -8.73 6.85 -1.64
CA PHE A 122 -9.55 5.97 -2.46
C PHE A 122 -11.02 5.95 -2.01
N ALA A 123 -11.29 5.95 -0.71
CA ALA A 123 -12.64 6.02 -0.17
C ALA A 123 -13.36 7.30 -0.62
N PHE A 124 -12.68 8.45 -0.67
CA PHE A 124 -13.29 9.69 -1.18
C PHE A 124 -13.79 9.55 -2.62
N VAL A 125 -13.00 8.96 -3.50
CA VAL A 125 -13.41 8.81 -4.92
C VAL A 125 -14.42 7.68 -5.15
N VAL A 126 -14.64 6.82 -4.15
CA VAL A 126 -15.69 5.79 -4.21
C VAL A 126 -17.00 6.29 -3.63
N ILE A 127 -16.95 7.02 -2.51
CA ILE A 127 -18.14 7.46 -1.77
C ILE A 127 -18.74 8.74 -2.37
N TYR A 128 -17.88 9.69 -2.76
CA TYR A 128 -18.35 10.96 -3.29
C TYR A 128 -18.43 10.92 -4.82
N LYS A 129 -19.42 11.63 -5.38
CA LYS A 129 -19.47 11.88 -6.81
C LYS A 129 -18.20 12.61 -7.25
N VAL A 130 -17.46 12.01 -8.16
CA VAL A 130 -16.19 12.58 -8.68
C VAL A 130 -16.42 13.64 -9.76
N GLU A 131 -17.62 13.66 -10.36
CA GLU A 131 -18.03 14.65 -11.33
C GLU A 131 -18.99 15.67 -10.72
N VAL A 132 -19.02 16.87 -11.30
CA VAL A 132 -19.94 17.93 -10.89
C VAL A 132 -21.20 17.81 -11.74
N ASP A 133 -22.36 17.69 -11.09
CA ASP A 133 -23.65 17.70 -11.75
C ASP A 133 -23.93 19.08 -12.33
N ASP A 134 -24.65 19.15 -13.46
CA ASP A 134 -25.05 20.39 -14.11
C ASP A 134 -26.30 21.03 -13.46
N GLU A 135 -26.98 20.27 -12.61
CA GLU A 135 -28.14 20.77 -11.84
C GLU A 135 -27.70 21.90 -10.89
N GLY A 136 -28.33 23.06 -11.05
CA GLY A 136 -28.03 24.25 -10.23
C GLY A 136 -26.93 25.16 -10.78
N LEU A 137 -26.37 24.86 -11.96
CA LEU A 137 -25.43 25.72 -12.67
C LEU A 137 -26.11 26.57 -13.76
N GLU A 138 -27.43 26.72 -13.68
CA GLU A 138 -28.22 27.50 -14.66
C GLU A 138 -27.67 28.92 -14.78
N GLY A 139 -27.16 29.27 -15.97
CA GLY A 139 -26.55 30.57 -16.26
C GLY A 139 -25.03 30.66 -16.11
N LEU A 140 -24.36 29.58 -15.64
CA LEU A 140 -22.92 29.42 -15.71
C LEU A 140 -22.61 28.27 -16.67
N ASP A 141 -21.77 28.53 -17.69
CA ASP A 141 -21.26 27.47 -18.59
C ASP A 141 -19.79 27.10 -18.20
N PRO A 142 -19.57 26.41 -17.07
CA PRO A 142 -18.21 26.08 -16.64
C PRO A 142 -17.58 25.08 -17.60
N THR A 143 -16.33 25.29 -17.91
CA THR A 143 -15.53 24.39 -18.73
C THR A 143 -15.29 23.06 -17.99
N ALA A 144 -15.01 21.99 -18.74
CA ALA A 144 -14.69 20.69 -18.13
C ALA A 144 -13.50 20.75 -17.15
N THR A 145 -12.55 21.65 -17.41
CA THR A 145 -11.40 21.90 -16.53
C THR A 145 -11.82 22.58 -15.22
N GLU A 146 -12.72 23.55 -15.28
CA GLU A 146 -13.24 24.24 -14.09
C GLU A 146 -14.04 23.28 -13.22
N LYS A 147 -14.90 22.44 -13.79
CA LYS A 147 -15.62 21.39 -13.07
C LYS A 147 -14.66 20.39 -12.40
N TYR A 148 -13.62 19.96 -13.12
CA TYR A 148 -12.59 19.07 -12.58
C TYR A 148 -11.87 19.71 -11.39
N LEU A 149 -11.40 20.95 -11.53
CA LEU A 149 -10.67 21.66 -10.48
C LEU A 149 -11.57 21.98 -9.29
N ALA A 150 -12.81 22.38 -9.50
CA ALA A 150 -13.76 22.67 -8.41
C ALA A 150 -14.01 21.44 -7.54
N ARG A 151 -14.26 20.28 -8.15
CA ARG A 151 -14.44 19.02 -7.40
C ARG A 151 -13.14 18.58 -6.74
N TYR A 152 -12.01 18.72 -7.42
CA TYR A 152 -10.71 18.42 -6.84
C TYR A 152 -10.40 19.29 -5.62
N LEU A 153 -10.69 20.58 -5.65
CA LEU A 153 -10.49 21.47 -4.50
C LEU A 153 -11.32 21.04 -3.29
N LEU A 154 -12.57 20.65 -3.50
CA LEU A 154 -13.42 20.15 -2.43
C LEU A 154 -12.84 18.88 -1.80
N LEU A 155 -12.55 17.88 -2.62
CA LEU A 155 -11.96 16.63 -2.14
C LEU A 155 -10.55 16.84 -1.59
N GLY A 156 -9.77 17.75 -2.19
CA GLY A 156 -8.43 18.12 -1.76
C GLY A 156 -8.40 18.70 -0.35
N THR A 157 -9.34 19.58 -0.01
CA THR A 157 -9.46 20.10 1.36
C THR A 157 -9.76 18.97 2.36
N MET A 158 -10.63 18.03 2.01
CA MET A 158 -10.92 16.86 2.83
C MET A 158 -9.68 15.96 2.97
N GLY A 159 -8.91 15.77 1.89
CA GLY A 159 -7.67 15.01 1.90
C GLY A 159 -6.60 15.63 2.79
N VAL A 160 -6.45 16.96 2.76
CA VAL A 160 -5.53 17.68 3.65
C VAL A 160 -5.92 17.50 5.12
N ILE A 161 -7.21 17.64 5.42
CA ILE A 161 -7.74 17.42 6.78
C ILE A 161 -7.51 15.97 7.21
N GLN A 162 -7.77 14.99 6.36
CA GLN A 162 -7.49 13.58 6.61
C GLN A 162 -6.00 13.35 6.93
N GLY A 163 -5.09 13.93 6.13
CA GLY A 163 -3.66 13.83 6.37
C GLY A 163 -3.25 14.40 7.73
N ALA A 164 -3.80 15.55 8.10
CA ALA A 164 -3.55 16.17 9.40
C ALA A 164 -4.09 15.31 10.55
N ILE A 165 -5.33 14.83 10.46
CA ILE A 165 -5.95 14.01 11.50
C ILE A 165 -5.17 12.70 11.70
N CYS A 166 -4.79 12.04 10.61
CA CYS A 166 -4.05 10.78 10.67
C CYS A 166 -2.69 10.97 11.37
N THR A 167 -1.91 11.95 10.94
CA THR A 167 -0.58 12.19 11.51
C THR A 167 -0.62 12.77 12.94
N VAL A 168 -1.59 13.60 13.27
CA VAL A 168 -1.82 14.04 14.65
C VAL A 168 -2.22 12.84 15.52
N GLY A 169 -3.06 11.94 15.00
CA GLY A 169 -3.42 10.69 15.65
C GLY A 169 -2.20 9.83 15.95
N ASP A 170 -1.29 9.67 14.99
CA ASP A 170 -0.03 8.93 15.17
C ASP A 170 0.83 9.54 16.29
N LEU A 171 0.91 10.87 16.37
CA LEU A 171 1.63 11.56 17.46
C LEU A 171 0.97 11.34 18.81
N ILE A 172 -0.37 11.37 18.89
CA ILE A 172 -1.12 11.09 20.14
C ILE A 172 -0.91 9.64 20.59
N LEU A 173 -0.79 8.71 19.64
CA LEU A 173 -0.51 7.29 19.90
C LEU A 173 0.97 7.04 20.30
N GLY A 174 1.81 8.07 20.27
CA GLY A 174 3.20 7.99 20.72
C GLY A 174 4.19 7.57 19.65
N VAL A 175 3.88 7.76 18.37
CA VAL A 175 4.85 7.61 17.29
C VAL A 175 5.96 8.64 17.49
N GLN A 176 7.22 8.15 17.52
CA GLN A 176 8.39 8.99 17.64
C GLN A 176 8.48 9.96 16.46
N THR A 177 8.90 11.19 16.71
CA THR A 177 9.22 12.14 15.65
C THR A 177 10.36 13.08 16.04
N ALA A 178 11.25 13.32 15.10
CA ALA A 178 12.30 14.33 15.24
C ALA A 178 11.74 15.75 15.06
N CYS A 179 10.67 15.91 14.25
CA CYS A 179 10.05 17.20 13.98
C CYS A 179 8.54 17.04 13.71
N ALA A 180 7.70 17.24 14.73
CA ALA A 180 6.26 17.06 14.65
C ALA A 180 5.57 17.93 13.58
N PRO A 181 5.88 19.22 13.40
CA PRO A 181 5.27 20.02 12.33
C PRO A 181 5.56 19.47 10.92
N LEU A 182 6.79 19.00 10.67
CA LEU A 182 7.16 18.43 9.38
C LEU A 182 6.53 17.03 9.18
N PHE A 183 6.34 16.25 10.25
CA PHE A 183 5.62 14.99 10.20
C PHE A 183 4.17 15.21 9.76
N ILE A 184 3.46 16.17 10.36
CA ILE A 184 2.09 16.53 10.01
C ILE A 184 2.04 17.07 8.55
N LEU A 185 2.95 17.95 8.20
CA LEU A 185 3.02 18.50 6.83
C LEU A 185 3.27 17.39 5.79
N THR A 186 4.13 16.42 6.10
CA THR A 186 4.38 15.25 5.24
C THR A 186 3.09 14.47 5.01
N GLY A 187 2.30 14.23 6.05
CA GLY A 187 1.01 13.56 5.93
C GLY A 187 -0.02 14.31 5.10
N MET A 188 -0.11 15.64 5.29
CA MET A 188 -1.00 16.49 4.50
C MET A 188 -0.64 16.47 3.01
N ILE A 189 0.65 16.62 2.68
CA ILE A 189 1.14 16.56 1.30
C ILE A 189 0.92 15.17 0.70
N THR A 190 1.28 14.12 1.43
CA THR A 190 1.11 12.73 0.96
C THR A 190 -0.35 12.41 0.68
N SER A 191 -1.26 12.79 1.58
CA SER A 191 -2.70 12.60 1.40
C SER A 191 -3.21 13.32 0.15
N LEU A 192 -2.78 14.57 -0.07
CA LEU A 192 -3.15 15.36 -1.24
C LEU A 192 -2.62 14.73 -2.54
N VAL A 193 -1.39 14.22 -2.54
CA VAL A 193 -0.79 13.51 -3.69
C VAL A 193 -1.57 12.24 -4.01
N TYR A 194 -1.90 11.45 -3.00
CA TYR A 194 -2.67 10.21 -3.18
C TYR A 194 -4.06 10.48 -3.71
N LEU A 195 -4.70 11.51 -3.17
CA LEU A 195 -5.98 11.96 -3.70
C LEU A 195 -5.88 12.43 -5.15
N SER A 196 -4.82 13.16 -5.52
CA SER A 196 -4.61 13.59 -6.91
C SER A 196 -4.53 12.39 -7.85
N ILE A 197 -3.80 11.34 -7.45
CA ILE A 197 -3.64 10.12 -8.26
C ILE A 197 -4.96 9.35 -8.36
N THR A 198 -5.60 9.07 -7.23
CA THR A 198 -6.86 8.30 -7.19
C THR A 198 -7.99 9.04 -7.89
N TYR A 199 -8.06 10.36 -7.73
CA TYR A 199 -9.03 11.21 -8.40
C TYR A 199 -8.81 11.25 -9.92
N ALA A 200 -7.57 11.48 -10.37
CA ALA A 200 -7.25 11.51 -11.80
C ALA A 200 -7.54 10.16 -12.47
N LEU A 201 -7.18 9.04 -11.85
CA LEU A 201 -7.47 7.70 -12.38
C LEU A 201 -8.98 7.42 -12.42
N SER A 202 -9.70 7.75 -11.35
CA SER A 202 -11.15 7.52 -11.26
C SER A 202 -11.94 8.37 -12.23
N THR A 203 -11.57 9.64 -12.44
CA THR A 203 -12.25 10.52 -13.40
C THR A 203 -11.89 10.25 -14.85
N THR A 204 -10.67 9.74 -15.11
CA THR A 204 -10.18 9.47 -16.46
C THR A 204 -10.64 8.10 -16.97
N PHE A 205 -10.62 7.07 -16.12
CA PHE A 205 -10.92 5.68 -16.49
C PHE A 205 -12.20 5.15 -15.83
N MET A 206 -12.94 5.97 -15.10
CA MET A 206 -14.19 5.58 -14.42
C MET A 206 -14.01 4.35 -13.53
N HIS A 207 -14.82 3.30 -13.71
CA HIS A 207 -14.76 2.07 -12.90
C HIS A 207 -13.42 1.34 -13.02
N ILE A 208 -12.81 1.32 -14.22
CA ILE A 208 -11.48 0.72 -14.44
C ILE A 208 -10.42 1.47 -13.63
N GLY A 209 -10.53 2.81 -13.55
CA GLY A 209 -9.64 3.64 -12.75
C GLY A 209 -9.73 3.33 -11.26
N LYS A 210 -10.93 3.09 -10.74
CA LYS A 210 -11.13 2.66 -9.35
C LYS A 210 -10.46 1.29 -9.10
N GLY A 211 -10.64 0.33 -10.01
CA GLY A 211 -9.97 -0.97 -9.95
C GLY A 211 -8.44 -0.86 -10.01
N LEU A 212 -7.91 0.05 -10.84
CA LEU A 212 -6.48 0.31 -10.95
C LEU A 212 -5.90 0.89 -9.65
N CYS A 213 -6.63 1.75 -8.93
CA CYS A 213 -6.20 2.26 -7.62
C CYS A 213 -6.04 1.13 -6.59
N VAL A 214 -6.92 0.12 -6.63
CA VAL A 214 -6.80 -1.07 -5.77
C VAL A 214 -5.60 -1.92 -6.19
N ALA A 215 -5.42 -2.16 -7.49
CA ALA A 215 -4.26 -2.92 -7.98
C ALA A 215 -2.94 -2.22 -7.62
N LEU A 216 -2.88 -0.89 -7.73
CA LEU A 216 -1.70 -0.11 -7.35
C LEU A 216 -1.35 -0.28 -5.87
N VAL A 217 -2.29 -0.20 -4.94
CA VAL A 217 -1.97 -0.35 -3.51
C VAL A 217 -1.45 -1.76 -3.21
N ILE A 218 -2.00 -2.80 -3.83
CA ILE A 218 -1.53 -4.17 -3.65
C ILE A 218 -0.05 -4.32 -4.07
N VAL A 219 0.35 -3.69 -5.17
CA VAL A 219 1.75 -3.70 -5.64
C VAL A 219 2.64 -2.81 -4.77
N GLN A 220 2.13 -1.68 -4.27
CA GLN A 220 2.88 -0.71 -3.48
C GLN A 220 3.24 -1.23 -2.09
N ILE A 221 2.39 -2.03 -1.43
CA ILE A 221 2.66 -2.56 -0.09
C ILE A 221 4.01 -3.30 -0.03
N PRO A 222 4.26 -4.34 -0.85
CA PRO A 222 5.57 -4.99 -0.88
C PRO A 222 6.63 -4.19 -1.64
N GLY A 223 6.23 -3.39 -2.63
CA GLY A 223 7.13 -2.70 -3.55
C GLY A 223 7.76 -1.42 -3.03
N ALA A 224 7.33 -0.90 -1.89
CA ALA A 224 7.76 0.41 -1.39
C ALA A 224 8.78 0.37 -0.24
N SER A 225 9.39 -0.77 0.04
CA SER A 225 10.37 -0.91 1.14
C SER A 225 9.84 -0.54 2.54
N GLY A 226 8.53 -0.66 2.74
CA GLY A 226 7.91 -0.33 4.02
C GLY A 226 8.10 -1.40 5.10
N LEU A 227 8.03 -2.67 4.70
CA LEU A 227 8.16 -3.84 5.57
C LEU A 227 9.60 -4.38 5.59
N TYR A 228 10.19 -4.51 4.41
CA TYR A 228 11.51 -5.09 4.21
C TYR A 228 12.35 -4.17 3.34
N PRO A 229 13.68 -4.15 3.51
CA PRO A 229 14.57 -3.46 2.58
C PRO A 229 14.34 -3.92 1.15
N ILE A 230 14.36 -2.99 0.20
CA ILE A 230 14.06 -3.29 -1.21
C ILE A 230 15.04 -4.28 -1.84
N GLU A 231 16.26 -4.37 -1.29
CA GLU A 231 17.31 -5.30 -1.71
C GLU A 231 16.92 -6.75 -1.48
N MET A 232 16.08 -7.02 -0.47
CA MET A 232 15.58 -8.35 -0.12
C MET A 232 14.38 -8.76 -0.98
N MET A 233 13.80 -7.84 -1.72
CA MET A 233 12.61 -8.09 -2.52
C MET A 233 12.96 -8.68 -3.91
N PRO A 234 12.03 -9.47 -4.51
CA PRO A 234 12.18 -9.97 -5.88
C PRO A 234 12.47 -8.87 -6.90
N LYS A 235 13.14 -9.21 -8.00
CA LYS A 235 13.56 -8.25 -9.05
C LYS A 235 12.41 -7.38 -9.57
N PHE A 236 11.20 -7.93 -9.67
CA PHE A 236 10.01 -7.20 -10.09
C PHE A 236 9.76 -5.96 -9.20
N PHE A 237 9.71 -6.14 -7.88
CA PHE A 237 9.45 -5.02 -6.95
C PHE A 237 10.57 -3.99 -6.95
N ARG A 238 11.83 -4.41 -7.10
CA ARG A 238 12.98 -3.48 -7.24
C ARG A 238 12.87 -2.62 -8.51
N MET A 239 12.32 -3.18 -9.58
CA MET A 239 12.08 -2.44 -10.82
C MET A 239 10.92 -1.44 -10.68
N VAL A 240 9.87 -1.82 -9.94
CA VAL A 240 8.67 -0.99 -9.74
C VAL A 240 8.90 0.11 -8.70
N TYR A 241 9.82 -0.11 -7.74
CA TYR A 241 10.11 0.78 -6.62
C TYR A 241 10.21 2.28 -6.98
N PRO A 242 10.96 2.70 -8.02
CA PRO A 242 11.07 4.12 -8.37
C PRO A 242 9.80 4.73 -8.98
N PHE A 243 8.84 3.91 -9.40
CA PHE A 243 7.60 4.34 -10.05
C PHE A 243 6.39 4.39 -9.12
N VAL A 244 6.56 4.04 -7.85
CA VAL A 244 5.47 4.02 -6.88
C VAL A 244 5.61 5.16 -5.87
N PRO A 245 4.53 5.93 -5.61
CA PRO A 245 4.58 7.07 -4.71
C PRO A 245 4.82 6.67 -3.24
N PHE A 246 4.45 5.45 -2.80
CA PHE A 246 4.68 4.97 -1.45
C PHE A 246 6.16 4.96 -1.06
N SER A 247 7.06 4.65 -1.98
CA SER A 247 8.51 4.64 -1.71
C SER A 247 8.98 5.99 -1.17
N TYR A 248 8.61 7.05 -1.84
CA TYR A 248 9.02 8.41 -1.49
C TYR A 248 8.30 8.94 -0.25
N SER A 249 7.04 8.61 -0.07
CA SER A 249 6.30 9.02 1.13
C SER A 249 6.81 8.29 2.37
N ILE A 250 7.11 7.00 2.29
CA ILE A 250 7.73 6.23 3.38
C ILE A 250 9.07 6.83 3.76
N ASP A 251 9.92 7.16 2.77
CA ASP A 251 11.21 7.79 3.02
C ASP A 251 11.05 9.17 3.65
N ALA A 252 10.10 9.99 3.18
CA ALA A 252 9.81 11.29 3.80
C ALA A 252 9.35 11.15 5.26
N PHE A 253 8.48 10.17 5.58
CA PHE A 253 8.08 9.90 6.95
C PHE A 253 9.23 9.39 7.82
N ARG A 254 10.09 8.50 7.30
CA ARG A 254 11.28 8.01 8.01
C ARG A 254 12.21 9.16 8.42
N GLU A 255 12.44 10.12 7.54
CA GLU A 255 13.23 11.32 7.84
C GLU A 255 12.62 12.15 8.97
N THR A 256 11.29 12.30 9.00
CA THR A 256 10.62 13.04 10.07
C THR A 256 10.57 12.29 11.38
N ILE A 257 10.68 10.95 11.37
CA ILE A 257 10.67 10.10 12.57
C ILE A 257 12.06 9.96 13.17
N ALA A 258 13.04 9.56 12.37
CA ALA A 258 14.37 9.18 12.84
C ALA A 258 15.37 10.34 12.80
N GLY A 259 15.16 11.32 11.93
CA GLY A 259 16.04 12.47 11.73
C GLY A 259 16.36 12.69 10.25
N PHE A 260 16.76 13.90 9.92
CA PHE A 260 17.00 14.35 8.53
C PHE A 260 18.41 14.04 8.07
N TYR A 261 18.55 13.58 6.82
CA TYR A 261 19.83 13.30 6.19
C TYR A 261 19.91 13.90 4.78
N ASP A 262 20.91 14.70 4.51
CA ASP A 262 21.30 15.24 3.18
C ASP A 262 20.14 15.72 2.29
N GLY A 263 19.10 16.29 2.89
CA GLY A 263 17.94 16.81 2.15
C GLY A 263 17.09 15.72 1.46
N HIS A 264 17.17 14.47 1.90
CA HIS A 264 16.35 13.37 1.37
C HIS A 264 14.87 13.66 1.50
N TRP A 265 14.43 14.25 2.60
CA TRP A 265 13.04 14.67 2.78
C TRP A 265 12.58 15.59 1.66
N THR A 266 13.37 16.62 1.32
CA THR A 266 13.02 17.58 0.25
C THR A 266 12.95 16.90 -1.12
N LYS A 267 13.88 16.00 -1.40
CA LYS A 267 13.89 15.21 -2.65
C LYS A 267 12.67 14.31 -2.73
N ALA A 268 12.32 13.62 -1.63
CA ALA A 268 11.15 12.75 -1.55
C ALA A 268 9.84 13.51 -1.75
N ILE A 269 9.66 14.65 -1.06
CA ILE A 269 8.50 15.53 -1.24
C ILE A 269 8.44 16.09 -2.66
N GLY A 270 9.58 16.51 -3.22
CA GLY A 270 9.64 16.99 -4.62
C GLY A 270 9.18 15.93 -5.61
N THR A 271 9.59 14.68 -5.41
CA THR A 271 9.15 13.55 -6.25
C THR A 271 7.66 13.25 -6.05
N LEU A 272 7.15 13.32 -4.83
CA LEU A 272 5.71 13.18 -4.57
C LEU A 272 4.90 14.26 -5.30
N LEU A 273 5.34 15.52 -5.28
CA LEU A 273 4.69 16.59 -6.02
C LEU A 273 4.76 16.38 -7.54
N LEU A 274 5.83 15.76 -8.04
CA LEU A 274 5.91 15.35 -9.45
C LEU A 274 4.83 14.32 -9.79
N PHE A 275 4.57 13.33 -8.92
CA PHE A 275 3.47 12.38 -9.10
C PHE A 275 2.11 13.08 -9.13
N ALA A 276 1.87 14.06 -8.26
CA ALA A 276 0.67 14.88 -8.32
C ALA A 276 0.55 15.64 -9.64
N GLY A 277 1.65 16.25 -10.11
CA GLY A 277 1.70 16.92 -11.42
C GLY A 277 1.35 15.96 -12.58
N MET A 278 1.91 14.75 -12.59
CA MET A 278 1.57 13.72 -13.58
C MET A 278 0.09 13.33 -13.49
N ALA A 279 -0.46 13.21 -12.28
CA ALA A 279 -1.87 12.93 -12.07
C ALA A 279 -2.76 14.05 -12.66
N PHE A 280 -2.40 15.33 -12.47
CA PHE A 280 -3.12 16.44 -13.12
C PHE A 280 -3.02 16.40 -14.64
N VAL A 281 -1.87 16.04 -15.21
CA VAL A 281 -1.75 15.85 -16.67
C VAL A 281 -2.70 14.74 -17.15
N ILE A 282 -2.78 13.63 -16.43
CA ILE A 282 -3.73 12.56 -16.74
C ILE A 282 -5.18 13.07 -16.67
N GLY A 283 -5.57 13.74 -15.60
CA GLY A 283 -6.93 14.22 -15.40
C GLY A 283 -7.36 15.33 -16.36
N LEU A 284 -6.46 16.24 -16.73
CA LEU A 284 -6.78 17.39 -17.56
C LEU A 284 -6.57 17.16 -19.07
N VAL A 285 -5.53 16.38 -19.45
CA VAL A 285 -5.13 16.19 -20.83
C VAL A 285 -5.62 14.84 -21.38
N VAL A 286 -5.40 13.75 -20.65
CA VAL A 286 -5.74 12.40 -21.14
C VAL A 286 -7.24 12.17 -21.05
N ARG A 287 -7.92 12.66 -20.01
CA ARG A 287 -9.37 12.51 -19.83
C ARG A 287 -10.19 12.96 -21.06
N PRO A 288 -10.01 14.17 -21.64
CA PRO A 288 -10.75 14.58 -22.83
C PRO A 288 -10.51 13.68 -24.05
N LEU A 289 -9.31 13.12 -24.19
CA LEU A 289 -8.97 12.21 -25.29
C LEU A 289 -9.69 10.87 -25.18
N LEU A 290 -9.98 10.41 -23.95
CA LEU A 290 -10.62 9.12 -23.68
C LEU A 290 -12.14 9.20 -23.56
N VAL A 291 -12.78 10.36 -23.70
CA VAL A 291 -14.24 10.53 -23.57
C VAL A 291 -15.03 9.55 -24.43
N ASN A 292 -14.61 9.35 -25.69
CA ASN A 292 -15.30 8.44 -26.61
C ASN A 292 -15.15 6.97 -26.17
N LEU A 293 -13.98 6.58 -25.69
CA LEU A 293 -13.72 5.24 -25.18
C LEU A 293 -14.51 4.97 -23.89
N ASN A 294 -14.53 5.94 -23.00
CA ASN A 294 -15.27 5.85 -21.74
C ASN A 294 -16.79 5.71 -21.97
N ARG A 295 -17.34 6.39 -23.00
CA ARG A 295 -18.74 6.24 -23.38
C ARG A 295 -19.08 4.83 -23.87
N LEU A 296 -18.18 4.21 -24.65
CA LEU A 296 -18.37 2.83 -25.09
C LEU A 296 -18.39 1.89 -23.89
N PHE A 297 -17.41 2.00 -22.99
CA PHE A 297 -17.35 1.17 -21.77
C PHE A 297 -18.56 1.41 -20.85
N ALA A 298 -18.97 2.66 -20.64
CA ALA A 298 -20.14 2.97 -19.80
C ALA A 298 -21.43 2.36 -20.37
N ARG A 299 -21.57 2.34 -21.70
CA ARG A 299 -22.71 1.72 -22.37
C ARG A 299 -22.71 0.19 -22.19
N GLU A 300 -21.59 -0.46 -22.43
CA GLU A 300 -21.44 -1.91 -22.27
C GLU A 300 -21.67 -2.35 -20.80
N ILE A 301 -21.20 -1.57 -19.84
CA ILE A 301 -21.41 -1.81 -18.41
C ILE A 301 -22.89 -1.66 -18.05
N LYS A 302 -23.57 -0.62 -18.57
CA LYS A 302 -25.01 -0.41 -18.33
C LYS A 302 -25.86 -1.54 -18.93
N GLU A 303 -25.49 -2.05 -20.10
CA GLU A 303 -26.16 -3.17 -20.76
C GLU A 303 -25.89 -4.52 -20.05
N SER A 304 -24.79 -4.64 -19.29
CA SER A 304 -24.41 -5.89 -18.62
C SER A 304 -25.11 -6.14 -17.27
N ASP A 305 -25.76 -5.13 -16.68
CA ASP A 305 -26.41 -5.18 -15.35
C ASP A 305 -25.51 -5.70 -14.21
N MET A 306 -24.18 -5.75 -14.44
CA MET A 306 -23.22 -6.38 -13.53
C MET A 306 -22.68 -5.45 -12.42
N ILE A 307 -22.83 -4.14 -12.57
CA ILE A 307 -22.27 -3.17 -11.62
C ILE A 307 -23.37 -2.27 -11.08
N ILE A 308 -23.56 -2.35 -9.76
CA ILE A 308 -24.38 -1.37 -9.02
C ILE A 308 -23.53 -0.08 -8.95
N GLY A 309 -23.75 0.83 -9.86
CA GLY A 309 -23.03 2.10 -9.94
C GLY A 309 -23.97 3.27 -10.15
N GLU A 310 -23.53 4.46 -9.74
CA GLU A 310 -24.22 5.72 -10.07
C GLU A 310 -24.57 5.76 -11.56
N GLU A 311 -25.80 6.12 -11.89
CA GLU A 311 -26.15 6.55 -13.23
C GLU A 311 -25.31 7.78 -13.55
N VAL A 312 -24.23 7.58 -14.28
CA VAL A 312 -23.48 8.68 -14.87
C VAL A 312 -24.32 9.15 -16.04
N GLU A 313 -25.11 10.19 -15.84
CA GLU A 313 -25.70 10.93 -16.95
C GLU A 313 -24.55 11.53 -17.75
N LEU A 314 -24.22 10.88 -18.85
CA LEU A 314 -23.25 11.41 -19.80
C LEU A 314 -23.82 12.69 -20.36
N PRO A 315 -23.14 13.84 -20.30
CA PRO A 315 -23.63 15.08 -20.83
C PRO A 315 -24.06 14.88 -22.29
N GLU A 316 -25.33 15.10 -22.59
CA GLU A 316 -25.81 15.11 -23.93
C GLU A 316 -25.05 16.22 -24.67
N ARG A 317 -24.01 15.85 -25.41
CA ARG A 317 -23.54 16.76 -26.46
C ARG A 317 -24.69 16.91 -27.41
N GLY A 318 -25.28 18.08 -27.43
CA GLY A 318 -26.29 18.46 -28.39
C GLY A 318 -25.78 18.33 -29.83
N TYR A 319 -25.76 17.10 -30.32
CA TYR A 319 -25.91 16.88 -31.73
C TYR A 319 -27.39 17.12 -31.98
N ASN A 320 -27.70 18.20 -32.70
CA ASN A 320 -28.99 18.41 -33.34
C ASN A 320 -29.33 17.18 -34.19
N MET A 321 -29.81 16.12 -33.57
CA MET A 321 -30.56 15.10 -34.29
C MET A 321 -31.92 15.74 -34.61
N SER A 322 -32.17 15.92 -35.91
CA SER A 322 -33.42 16.47 -36.40
C SER A 322 -34.60 15.70 -35.75
N PRO A 323 -35.75 16.38 -35.46
CA PRO A 323 -36.89 15.77 -34.76
C PRO A 323 -37.46 14.52 -35.44
N VAL A 324 -37.06 14.22 -36.66
CA VAL A 324 -37.47 13.04 -37.43
C VAL A 324 -36.92 11.70 -36.86
N SER A 325 -35.81 11.72 -36.12
CA SER A 325 -35.25 10.49 -35.56
C SER A 325 -35.98 9.98 -34.32
N TYR A 326 -36.63 10.87 -33.56
CA TYR A 326 -37.37 10.49 -32.33
C TYR A 326 -38.75 9.86 -32.64
N THR A 327 -39.38 10.19 -33.76
CA THR A 327 -40.69 9.66 -34.11
C THR A 327 -40.62 8.20 -34.56
N HIS A 328 -39.50 7.74 -35.11
CA HIS A 328 -39.35 6.35 -35.54
C HIS A 328 -39.08 5.38 -34.36
N LEU A 329 -38.38 5.80 -33.31
CA LEU A 329 -38.13 4.97 -32.11
C LEU A 329 -39.44 4.80 -31.29
N ARG A 330 -40.25 5.87 -31.14
CA ARG A 330 -41.52 5.79 -30.42
C ARG A 330 -42.60 4.98 -31.17
N ALA A 331 -42.52 4.89 -32.49
CA ALA A 331 -43.44 4.09 -33.30
C ALA A 331 -43.13 2.58 -33.17
N HIS A 332 -41.94 2.19 -32.86
CA HIS A 332 -41.57 0.77 -32.61
C HIS A 332 -41.97 0.28 -31.20
N GLU A 333 -41.87 1.14 -30.19
CA GLU A 333 -42.30 0.76 -28.83
C GLU A 333 -43.82 0.65 -28.66
N THR A 334 -44.62 1.45 -29.38
CA THR A 334 -46.07 1.34 -29.31
C THR A 334 -46.65 0.14 -30.07
N ARG A 335 -45.87 -0.52 -30.93
CA ARG A 335 -46.32 -1.71 -31.66
C ARG A 335 -46.05 -3.02 -30.91
N GLY A 336 -45.19 -3.03 -29.88
CA GLY A 336 -44.87 -4.21 -29.07
C GLY A 336 -45.83 -4.48 -27.90
N ASN A 337 -46.72 -3.51 -27.56
CA ASN A 337 -47.62 -3.64 -26.41
C ASN A 337 -49.13 -3.91 -26.83
N LEU A 338 -49.38 -4.38 -28.03
CA LEU A 338 -50.72 -4.72 -28.53
C LEU A 338 -50.77 -6.12 -29.15
N VAL A 339 -50.19 -7.11 -28.46
CA VAL A 339 -50.53 -8.54 -28.66
C VAL A 339 -50.55 -9.24 -27.31
#